data_2cd5b6918118e780018cdadc3b512334
#
_entry.id   2cd5b6918118e780018cdadc3b512334
#
_cell.length_a   1.000
_cell.length_b   1.000
_cell.length_c   1.000
_cell.angle_alpha   90.00
_cell.angle_beta   90.00
_cell.angle_gamma   90.00
#
_symmetry.space_group_name_H-M   'P 1'
#
loop_
_entity.id
_entity.type
_entity.pdbx_description
1 polymer ?
#
loop_
_entity_poly.entity_id
_entity_poly.type
_entity_poly.pdbx_seq_one_letter_code
_entity_poly.pdbx_strand_id
1 'polypeptide(L)'
;MTTTPTVESAGTQTAAPLVRLVDAGKNYGNILALQGVTLEVSGGEVTCVLGDNGAGKSTLIKIIAGLHQHDHGTYEVEGEPVKFNSPREALNHGIATVYQDLAVVPLMPVWRNFFLGNEVRKGPLMDLAFMRRTTKKELLDMGIDLRDVDQPIGTLSGGERQCVAISRAVYFGAKVLILDEPTAALGVKQSGVVLRYIIQARERGLGVIFITHNPHHAYPVGDRFLLLKRGRVLGYYQKNEVTRDELTGLMAGGAELEELSHELESGGGAAAEAAHVLEAEVKELGIGHAPGAD
;
A
#
# COMPACT_ATOMS: atom_id res chain seq x y z
N MET A 1 56.48 1.85 22.69
CA MET A 1 55.46 2.75 22.19
C MET A 1 54.62 1.95 21.21
N THR A 2 53.48 1.43 21.69
CA THR A 2 52.61 0.51 20.96
C THR A 2 51.41 1.33 20.50
N THR A 3 51.34 1.60 19.21
CA THR A 3 50.18 2.29 18.62
C THR A 3 49.06 1.29 18.35
N THR A 4 47.95 1.46 19.06
CA THR A 4 46.68 0.74 18.84
C THR A 4 46.04 1.31 17.58
N PRO A 5 45.59 0.50 16.60
CA PRO A 5 44.79 1.01 15.51
C PRO A 5 43.36 1.28 15.97
N THR A 6 42.90 2.49 15.74
CA THR A 6 41.52 2.89 15.91
C THR A 6 40.71 2.22 14.80
N VAL A 7 39.77 1.34 15.18
CA VAL A 7 38.76 0.79 14.27
C VAL A 7 37.72 1.88 14.02
N GLU A 8 37.78 2.52 12.84
CA GLU A 8 36.70 3.32 12.33
C GLU A 8 35.45 2.41 12.12
N SER A 9 34.41 2.70 12.86
CA SER A 9 33.10 2.08 12.64
C SER A 9 32.62 2.49 11.25
N ALA A 10 32.60 1.54 10.31
CA ALA A 10 31.94 1.69 9.04
C ALA A 10 30.45 1.97 9.29
N GLY A 11 30.06 3.25 9.20
CA GLY A 11 28.67 3.64 9.17
C GLY A 11 28.00 2.95 7.99
N THR A 12 27.00 2.14 8.27
CA THR A 12 26.13 1.53 7.27
C THR A 12 25.50 2.67 6.47
N GLN A 13 26.01 2.92 5.27
CA GLN A 13 25.34 3.82 4.32
C GLN A 13 24.01 3.15 3.97
N THR A 14 22.93 3.59 4.62
CA THR A 14 21.58 3.25 4.21
C THR A 14 21.40 3.77 2.78
N ALA A 15 21.13 2.86 1.84
CA ALA A 15 20.82 3.24 0.47
C ALA A 15 19.69 4.27 0.46
N ALA A 16 19.76 5.23 -0.48
CA ALA A 16 18.72 6.24 -0.61
C ALA A 16 17.34 5.57 -0.82
N PRO A 17 16.27 6.10 -0.22
CA PRO A 17 14.94 5.56 -0.43
C PRO A 17 14.56 5.63 -1.90
N LEU A 18 13.80 4.61 -2.38
CA LEU A 18 13.29 4.58 -3.76
C LEU A 18 12.29 5.71 -4.01
N VAL A 19 11.47 6.01 -3.00
CA VAL A 19 10.50 7.11 -3.02
C VAL A 19 10.58 7.85 -1.71
N ARG A 20 10.60 9.17 -1.77
CA ARG A 20 10.55 10.06 -0.60
C ARG A 20 9.61 11.22 -0.87
N LEU A 21 8.63 11.38 0.00
CA LEU A 21 7.80 12.59 0.11
C LEU A 21 8.19 13.32 1.39
N VAL A 22 8.35 14.64 1.32
CA VAL A 22 8.64 15.47 2.49
C VAL A 22 7.65 16.62 2.52
N ASP A 23 6.89 16.71 3.61
CA ASP A 23 5.90 17.75 3.87
C ASP A 23 4.90 17.93 2.72
N ALA A 24 4.51 16.83 2.08
CA ALA A 24 3.63 16.87 0.92
C ALA A 24 2.21 17.27 1.29
N GLY A 25 1.67 18.24 0.55
CA GLY A 25 0.32 18.74 0.72
C GLY A 25 -0.45 18.82 -0.60
N LYS A 26 -1.79 18.67 -0.52
CA LYS A 26 -2.70 18.74 -1.66
C LYS A 26 -4.03 19.35 -1.29
N ASN A 27 -4.46 20.34 -2.08
CA ASN A 27 -5.78 20.95 -1.98
C ASN A 27 -6.60 20.70 -3.25
N TYR A 28 -7.88 20.48 -3.12
CA TYR A 28 -8.86 20.49 -4.21
C TYR A 28 -9.81 21.67 -4.00
N GLY A 29 -9.52 22.80 -4.62
CA GLY A 29 -10.20 24.05 -4.32
C GLY A 29 -10.02 24.42 -2.84
N ASN A 30 -11.11 24.52 -2.10
CA ASN A 30 -11.09 24.83 -0.67
C ASN A 30 -10.99 23.58 0.24
N ILE A 31 -10.90 22.37 -0.35
CA ILE A 31 -10.83 21.13 0.41
C ILE A 31 -9.37 20.76 0.59
N LEU A 32 -8.92 20.72 1.85
CA LEU A 32 -7.62 20.19 2.24
C LEU A 32 -7.66 18.66 2.18
N ALA A 33 -6.98 18.05 1.21
CA ALA A 33 -6.96 16.62 1.02
C ALA A 33 -5.74 15.93 1.66
N LEU A 34 -4.59 16.61 1.68
CA LEU A 34 -3.38 16.19 2.39
C LEU A 34 -2.63 17.40 2.93
N GLN A 35 -2.04 17.25 4.13
CA GLN A 35 -1.22 18.27 4.76
C GLN A 35 -0.04 17.64 5.49
N GLY A 36 1.17 18.06 5.12
CA GLY A 36 2.39 17.73 5.87
C GLY A 36 2.76 16.25 5.85
N VAL A 37 2.45 15.54 4.75
CA VAL A 37 2.71 14.09 4.68
C VAL A 37 4.17 13.85 4.32
N THR A 38 4.90 13.21 5.23
CA THR A 38 6.25 12.70 5.00
C THR A 38 6.20 11.18 4.97
N LEU A 39 6.76 10.59 3.90
CA LEU A 39 6.78 9.15 3.66
C LEU A 39 8.09 8.76 2.98
N GLU A 40 8.71 7.68 3.42
CA GLU A 40 9.85 7.06 2.76
C GLU A 40 9.54 5.61 2.43
N VAL A 41 9.98 5.17 1.25
CA VAL A 41 9.81 3.80 0.76
C VAL A 41 11.17 3.28 0.29
N SER A 42 11.69 2.29 0.97
CA SER A 42 12.97 1.66 0.64
C SER A 42 12.77 0.35 -0.14
N GLY A 43 13.79 -0.06 -0.90
CA GLY A 43 13.78 -1.37 -1.53
C GLY A 43 13.84 -2.49 -0.48
N GLY A 44 13.04 -3.55 -0.69
CA GLY A 44 12.96 -4.67 0.26
C GLY A 44 12.15 -4.37 1.53
N GLU A 45 11.36 -3.30 1.54
CA GLU A 45 10.46 -2.94 2.65
C GLU A 45 9.01 -2.82 2.19
N VAL A 46 8.09 -3.11 3.11
CA VAL A 46 6.65 -2.85 2.96
C VAL A 46 6.25 -1.69 3.85
N THR A 47 5.89 -0.57 3.24
CA THR A 47 5.31 0.58 3.94
C THR A 47 3.80 0.53 3.84
N CYS A 48 3.12 0.28 4.94
CA CYS A 48 1.68 0.25 5.03
C CYS A 48 1.13 1.66 5.24
N VAL A 49 0.17 2.07 4.40
CA VAL A 49 -0.58 3.32 4.56
C VAL A 49 -1.97 2.97 5.06
N LEU A 50 -2.24 3.31 6.31
CA LEU A 50 -3.45 2.98 7.04
C LEU A 50 -4.33 4.20 7.27
N GLY A 51 -5.62 3.99 7.41
CA GLY A 51 -6.60 5.04 7.72
C GLY A 51 -7.97 4.70 7.15
N ASP A 52 -8.99 5.37 7.66
CA ASP A 52 -10.38 5.18 7.25
C ASP A 52 -10.69 5.75 5.86
N ASN A 53 -11.92 5.58 5.41
CA ASN A 53 -12.40 6.21 4.20
C ASN A 53 -12.38 7.74 4.37
N GLY A 54 -11.83 8.44 3.37
CA GLY A 54 -11.65 9.90 3.46
C GLY A 54 -10.37 10.34 4.20
N ALA A 55 -9.54 9.44 4.72
CA ALA A 55 -8.30 9.79 5.42
C ALA A 55 -7.23 10.46 4.54
N GLY A 56 -7.38 10.43 3.20
CA GLY A 56 -6.41 11.01 2.26
C GLY A 56 -5.56 9.96 1.52
N LYS A 57 -5.72 8.66 1.80
CA LYS A 57 -4.95 7.57 1.19
C LYS A 57 -4.96 7.62 -0.35
N SER A 58 -6.13 7.74 -0.95
CA SER A 58 -6.26 7.80 -2.42
C SER A 58 -5.62 9.07 -3.02
N THR A 59 -5.57 10.19 -2.29
CA THR A 59 -4.86 11.39 -2.73
C THR A 59 -3.35 11.17 -2.71
N LEU A 60 -2.83 10.55 -1.65
CA LEU A 60 -1.42 10.18 -1.54
C LEU A 60 -0.99 9.26 -2.69
N ILE A 61 -1.78 8.20 -2.97
CA ILE A 61 -1.54 7.32 -4.12
C ILE A 61 -1.47 8.11 -5.41
N LYS A 62 -2.45 8.98 -5.66
CA LYS A 62 -2.54 9.75 -6.91
C LYS A 62 -1.33 10.67 -7.09
N ILE A 63 -0.76 11.19 -6.01
CA ILE A 63 0.49 11.96 -6.05
C ILE A 63 1.66 11.05 -6.43
N ILE A 64 1.86 9.95 -5.71
CA ILE A 64 2.99 9.04 -5.95
C ILE A 64 2.91 8.41 -7.34
N ALA A 65 1.71 8.02 -7.78
CA ALA A 65 1.45 7.46 -9.10
C ALA A 65 1.47 8.48 -10.26
N GLY A 66 1.69 9.77 -9.98
CA GLY A 66 1.77 10.82 -11.00
C GLY A 66 0.44 11.22 -11.63
N LEU A 67 -0.71 10.85 -11.03
CA LEU A 67 -2.03 11.33 -11.47
C LEU A 67 -2.28 12.79 -11.07
N HIS A 68 -1.77 13.20 -9.91
CA HIS A 68 -1.87 14.55 -9.40
C HIS A 68 -0.51 15.04 -8.92
N GLN A 69 -0.27 16.32 -9.07
CA GLN A 69 0.89 16.97 -8.48
C GLN A 69 0.54 17.42 -7.06
N HIS A 70 1.52 17.34 -6.14
CA HIS A 70 1.45 17.99 -4.84
C HIS A 70 1.52 19.51 -5.00
N ASP A 71 0.88 20.24 -4.10
CA ASP A 71 0.88 21.71 -4.10
C ASP A 71 2.01 22.26 -3.23
N HIS A 72 2.41 21.52 -2.19
CA HIS A 72 3.48 21.84 -1.24
C HIS A 72 4.36 20.63 -0.99
N GLY A 73 5.58 20.89 -0.45
CA GLY A 73 6.55 19.86 -0.14
C GLY A 73 7.40 19.42 -1.33
N THR A 74 8.12 18.32 -1.16
CA THR A 74 9.00 17.74 -2.19
C THR A 74 8.68 16.28 -2.42
N TYR A 75 8.87 15.83 -3.67
CA TYR A 75 8.76 14.45 -4.07
C TYR A 75 10.04 14.04 -4.78
N GLU A 76 10.72 13.02 -4.25
CA GLU A 76 11.98 12.49 -4.75
C GLU A 76 11.83 11.02 -5.12
N VAL A 77 12.48 10.62 -6.21
CA VAL A 77 12.63 9.22 -6.64
C VAL A 77 14.10 8.92 -6.78
N GLU A 78 14.60 7.92 -6.04
CA GLU A 78 16.02 7.56 -5.98
C GLU A 78 16.94 8.75 -5.63
N GLY A 79 16.44 9.67 -4.80
CA GLY A 79 17.15 10.87 -4.35
C GLY A 79 17.05 12.07 -5.31
N GLU A 80 16.44 11.93 -6.46
CA GLU A 80 16.27 13.02 -7.44
C GLU A 80 14.86 13.63 -7.30
N PRO A 81 14.74 14.96 -7.19
CA PRO A 81 13.44 15.64 -7.16
C PRO A 81 12.68 15.41 -8.47
N VAL A 82 11.42 14.98 -8.37
CA VAL A 82 10.56 14.71 -9.52
C VAL A 82 9.22 15.45 -9.42
N LYS A 83 8.65 15.73 -10.58
CA LYS A 83 7.31 16.27 -10.72
C LYS A 83 6.64 15.62 -11.92
N PHE A 84 5.91 14.53 -11.67
CA PHE A 84 5.25 13.81 -12.73
C PHE A 84 4.03 14.56 -13.28
N ASN A 85 3.86 14.52 -14.59
CA ASN A 85 2.71 15.06 -15.30
C ASN A 85 1.72 13.98 -15.74
N SER A 86 2.12 12.72 -15.60
CA SER A 86 1.29 11.58 -15.97
C SER A 86 1.71 10.30 -15.24
N PRO A 87 0.79 9.33 -15.07
CA PRO A 87 1.12 8.01 -14.53
C PRO A 87 2.15 7.25 -15.36
N ARG A 88 2.23 7.54 -16.66
CA ARG A 88 3.23 6.93 -17.54
C ARG A 88 4.65 7.35 -17.18
N GLU A 89 4.83 8.61 -16.76
CA GLU A 89 6.13 9.09 -16.28
C GLU A 89 6.52 8.36 -14.98
N ALA A 90 5.62 8.24 -14.01
CA ALA A 90 5.87 7.48 -12.79
C ALA A 90 6.22 6.02 -13.09
N LEU A 91 5.48 5.37 -14.00
CA LEU A 91 5.76 4.01 -14.44
C LEU A 91 7.15 3.88 -15.08
N ASN A 92 7.57 4.85 -15.90
CA ASN A 92 8.91 4.87 -16.50
C ASN A 92 10.04 4.98 -15.46
N HIS A 93 9.74 5.54 -14.28
CA HIS A 93 10.66 5.57 -13.12
C HIS A 93 10.53 4.31 -12.23
N GLY A 94 9.75 3.32 -12.68
CA GLY A 94 9.56 2.05 -11.97
C GLY A 94 8.50 2.10 -10.87
N ILE A 95 7.62 3.10 -10.85
CA ILE A 95 6.50 3.18 -9.90
C ILE A 95 5.25 2.62 -10.56
N ALA A 96 4.84 1.42 -10.16
CA ALA A 96 3.66 0.75 -10.69
C ALA A 96 2.54 0.70 -9.65
N THR A 97 1.31 0.95 -10.09
CA THR A 97 0.13 0.94 -9.22
C THR A 97 -0.84 -0.17 -9.64
N VAL A 98 -1.24 -0.97 -8.69
CA VAL A 98 -2.34 -1.94 -8.80
C VAL A 98 -3.50 -1.38 -7.98
N TYR A 99 -4.52 -0.90 -8.66
CA TYR A 99 -5.71 -0.32 -8.05
C TYR A 99 -6.67 -1.39 -7.56
N GLN A 100 -7.57 -1.02 -6.64
CA GLN A 100 -8.64 -1.88 -6.14
C GLN A 100 -9.49 -2.43 -7.28
N ASP A 101 -9.91 -1.56 -8.23
CA ASP A 101 -10.52 -1.97 -9.49
C ASP A 101 -9.43 -2.34 -10.47
N LEU A 102 -9.22 -3.63 -10.64
CA LEU A 102 -8.20 -4.15 -11.55
C LEU A 102 -8.52 -3.76 -13.00
N ALA A 103 -7.57 -3.11 -13.65
CA ALA A 103 -7.66 -2.78 -15.08
C ALA A 103 -7.45 -4.03 -15.94
N VAL A 104 -8.39 -4.99 -15.84
CA VAL A 104 -8.38 -6.24 -16.62
C VAL A 104 -9.59 -6.32 -17.53
N VAL A 105 -9.43 -6.99 -18.68
CA VAL A 105 -10.52 -7.28 -19.61
C VAL A 105 -11.02 -8.69 -19.34
N PRO A 106 -12.20 -8.89 -18.72
CA PRO A 106 -12.63 -10.19 -18.18
C PRO A 106 -12.70 -11.32 -19.19
N LEU A 107 -13.12 -11.05 -20.42
CA LEU A 107 -13.24 -12.04 -21.49
C LEU A 107 -11.94 -12.31 -22.24
N MET A 108 -10.89 -11.56 -21.96
CA MET A 108 -9.60 -11.69 -22.60
C MET A 108 -8.75 -12.75 -21.88
N PRO A 109 -7.95 -13.57 -22.60
CA PRO A 109 -7.02 -14.52 -21.99
C PRO A 109 -6.09 -13.91 -20.95
N VAL A 110 -5.67 -14.71 -19.96
CA VAL A 110 -4.75 -14.26 -18.90
C VAL A 110 -3.46 -13.71 -19.49
N TRP A 111 -2.81 -14.45 -20.43
CA TRP A 111 -1.57 -13.99 -21.05
C TRP A 111 -1.73 -12.65 -21.79
N ARG A 112 -2.89 -12.42 -22.38
CA ARG A 112 -3.15 -11.19 -23.11
C ARG A 112 -3.40 -10.00 -22.17
N ASN A 113 -4.07 -10.22 -21.05
CA ASN A 113 -4.17 -9.22 -19.98
C ASN A 113 -2.79 -8.89 -19.39
N PHE A 114 -1.93 -9.90 -19.23
CA PHE A 114 -0.58 -9.74 -18.70
C PHE A 114 0.26 -8.80 -19.58
N PHE A 115 0.19 -8.95 -20.90
CA PHE A 115 0.95 -8.16 -21.86
C PHE A 115 0.19 -6.95 -22.44
N LEU A 116 -1.01 -6.67 -21.99
CA LEU A 116 -1.86 -5.60 -22.54
C LEU A 116 -1.13 -4.25 -22.51
N GLY A 117 -0.93 -3.65 -23.70
CA GLY A 117 -0.19 -2.39 -23.88
C GLY A 117 1.34 -2.54 -23.92
N ASN A 118 1.87 -3.77 -23.77
CA ASN A 118 3.29 -4.11 -23.88
C ASN A 118 3.47 -5.42 -24.66
N GLU A 119 2.72 -5.56 -25.75
CA GLU A 119 2.74 -6.77 -26.59
C GLU A 119 4.09 -6.96 -27.24
N VAL A 120 4.65 -8.17 -27.08
CA VAL A 120 5.93 -8.53 -27.68
C VAL A 120 5.71 -8.90 -29.16
N ARG A 121 6.55 -8.35 -30.04
CA ARG A 121 6.48 -8.57 -31.49
C ARG A 121 7.67 -9.35 -32.01
N LYS A 122 7.41 -10.20 -33.00
CA LYS A 122 8.43 -10.86 -33.82
C LYS A 122 8.20 -10.44 -35.27
N GLY A 123 8.96 -9.44 -35.72
CA GLY A 123 8.69 -8.74 -36.98
C GLY A 123 7.34 -7.99 -36.95
N PRO A 124 6.48 -8.10 -37.95
CA PRO A 124 5.20 -7.40 -37.98
C PRO A 124 4.11 -8.04 -37.11
N LEU A 125 4.31 -9.24 -36.61
CA LEU A 125 3.32 -10.03 -35.88
C LEU A 125 3.64 -10.09 -34.39
N MET A 126 2.62 -10.31 -33.53
CA MET A 126 2.81 -10.58 -32.11
C MET A 126 3.42 -11.97 -31.88
N ASP A 127 4.38 -12.07 -30.95
CA ASP A 127 4.94 -13.36 -30.53
C ASP A 127 4.06 -14.01 -29.45
N LEU A 128 2.98 -14.63 -29.89
CA LEU A 128 2.00 -15.26 -29.01
C LEU A 128 2.61 -16.41 -28.19
N ALA A 129 3.54 -17.15 -28.78
CA ALA A 129 4.18 -18.30 -28.13
C ALA A 129 5.09 -17.83 -26.98
N PHE A 130 5.84 -16.75 -27.18
CA PHE A 130 6.65 -16.13 -26.15
C PHE A 130 5.76 -15.61 -25.02
N MET A 131 4.75 -14.80 -25.33
CA MET A 131 3.87 -14.18 -24.32
C MET A 131 3.18 -15.23 -23.45
N ARG A 132 2.66 -16.33 -24.04
CA ARG A 132 2.06 -17.44 -23.27
C ARG A 132 3.04 -18.12 -22.33
N ARG A 133 4.21 -18.50 -22.84
CA ARG A 133 5.25 -19.16 -22.03
C ARG A 133 5.73 -18.27 -20.90
N THR A 134 5.98 -17.00 -21.18
CA THR A 134 6.44 -16.02 -20.19
C THR A 134 5.37 -15.81 -19.12
N THR A 135 4.12 -15.58 -19.50
CA THR A 135 3.03 -15.43 -18.51
C THR A 135 2.93 -16.64 -17.60
N LYS A 136 2.96 -17.85 -18.16
CA LYS A 136 2.87 -19.09 -17.38
C LYS A 136 4.05 -19.19 -16.40
N LYS A 137 5.26 -18.91 -16.88
CA LYS A 137 6.48 -18.92 -16.05
C LYS A 137 6.40 -17.90 -14.91
N GLU A 138 6.12 -16.64 -15.24
CA GLU A 138 6.08 -15.56 -14.23
C GLU A 138 5.01 -15.79 -13.16
N LEU A 139 3.84 -16.31 -13.56
CA LEU A 139 2.78 -16.67 -12.62
C LEU A 139 3.21 -17.85 -11.73
N LEU A 140 3.85 -18.87 -12.30
CA LEU A 140 4.36 -20.01 -11.53
C LEU A 140 5.46 -19.58 -10.55
N ASP A 141 6.39 -18.72 -10.98
CA ASP A 141 7.47 -18.17 -10.15
C ASP A 141 6.92 -17.32 -8.98
N MET A 142 5.72 -16.78 -9.14
CA MET A 142 4.96 -16.14 -8.08
C MET A 142 4.05 -17.12 -7.30
N GLY A 143 4.12 -18.43 -7.59
CA GLY A 143 3.35 -19.48 -6.91
C GLY A 143 1.89 -19.62 -7.38
N ILE A 144 1.54 -19.08 -8.57
CA ILE A 144 0.25 -19.28 -9.21
C ILE A 144 0.38 -20.36 -10.27
N ASP A 145 -0.08 -21.54 -9.97
CA ASP A 145 -0.15 -22.63 -10.96
C ASP A 145 -1.50 -22.59 -11.70
N LEU A 146 -1.53 -21.84 -12.80
CA LEU A 146 -2.68 -21.85 -13.71
C LEU A 146 -2.56 -23.02 -14.66
N ARG A 147 -3.64 -23.80 -14.77
CA ARG A 147 -3.74 -24.92 -15.73
C ARG A 147 -3.59 -24.43 -17.17
N ASP A 148 -4.24 -23.29 -17.49
CA ASP A 148 -4.25 -22.72 -18.82
C ASP A 148 -4.21 -21.19 -18.76
N VAL A 149 -3.21 -20.58 -19.40
CA VAL A 149 -3.10 -19.13 -19.53
C VAL A 149 -3.96 -18.56 -20.67
N ASP A 150 -4.53 -19.41 -21.50
CA ASP A 150 -5.49 -19.04 -22.56
C ASP A 150 -6.92 -18.88 -22.03
N GLN A 151 -7.21 -19.32 -20.79
CA GLN A 151 -8.52 -19.08 -20.16
C GLN A 151 -8.79 -17.59 -19.96
N PRO A 152 -10.07 -17.14 -20.06
CA PRO A 152 -10.45 -15.77 -19.77
C PRO A 152 -10.10 -15.39 -18.32
N ILE A 153 -9.49 -14.22 -18.10
CA ILE A 153 -9.09 -13.79 -16.75
C ILE A 153 -10.28 -13.65 -15.78
N GLY A 154 -11.47 -13.42 -16.31
CA GLY A 154 -12.71 -13.35 -15.52
C GLY A 154 -13.09 -14.67 -14.86
N THR A 155 -12.54 -15.82 -15.30
CA THR A 155 -12.76 -17.12 -14.66
C THR A 155 -11.90 -17.37 -13.43
N LEU A 156 -10.90 -16.53 -13.22
CA LEU A 156 -10.04 -16.57 -12.04
C LEU A 156 -10.75 -16.02 -10.80
N SER A 157 -10.38 -16.52 -9.63
CA SER A 157 -10.78 -15.93 -8.36
C SER A 157 -10.26 -14.48 -8.22
N GLY A 158 -10.87 -13.68 -7.33
CA GLY A 158 -10.43 -12.31 -7.06
C GLY A 158 -8.95 -12.24 -6.69
N GLY A 159 -8.49 -13.12 -5.80
CA GLY A 159 -7.08 -13.20 -5.40
C GLY A 159 -6.14 -13.56 -6.55
N GLU A 160 -6.51 -14.51 -7.42
CA GLU A 160 -5.70 -14.86 -8.60
C GLU A 160 -5.60 -13.69 -9.57
N ARG A 161 -6.70 -12.97 -9.84
CA ARG A 161 -6.66 -11.77 -10.69
C ARG A 161 -5.74 -10.70 -10.11
N GLN A 162 -5.79 -10.48 -8.80
CA GLN A 162 -4.90 -9.55 -8.10
C GLN A 162 -3.43 -9.95 -8.29
N CYS A 163 -3.14 -11.23 -8.14
CA CYS A 163 -1.80 -11.76 -8.31
C CYS A 163 -1.29 -11.64 -9.76
N VAL A 164 -2.15 -11.82 -10.76
CA VAL A 164 -1.77 -11.57 -12.17
C VAL A 164 -1.38 -10.11 -12.37
N ALA A 165 -2.12 -9.15 -11.78
CA ALA A 165 -1.81 -7.73 -11.87
C ALA A 165 -0.48 -7.38 -11.16
N ILE A 166 -0.22 -7.96 -10.00
CA ILE A 166 1.04 -7.81 -9.27
C ILE A 166 2.21 -8.40 -10.08
N SER A 167 2.08 -9.65 -10.54
CA SER A 167 3.12 -10.30 -11.36
C SER A 167 3.45 -9.50 -12.62
N ARG A 168 2.43 -8.95 -13.27
CA ARG A 168 2.60 -8.06 -14.42
C ARG A 168 3.44 -6.84 -14.06
N ALA A 169 3.12 -6.15 -12.97
CA ALA A 169 3.86 -4.97 -12.54
C ALA A 169 5.34 -5.30 -12.26
N VAL A 170 5.60 -6.39 -11.55
CA VAL A 170 6.95 -6.88 -11.26
C VAL A 170 7.71 -7.23 -12.54
N TYR A 171 7.10 -7.98 -13.47
CA TYR A 171 7.71 -8.38 -14.73
C TYR A 171 8.13 -7.19 -15.60
N PHE A 172 7.32 -6.13 -15.63
CA PHE A 172 7.62 -4.92 -16.39
C PHE A 172 8.54 -3.92 -15.66
N GLY A 173 9.21 -4.36 -14.60
CA GLY A 173 10.33 -3.62 -14.00
C GLY A 173 9.92 -2.61 -12.93
N ALA A 174 8.82 -2.86 -12.22
CA ALA A 174 8.49 -2.07 -11.04
C ALA A 174 9.64 -2.16 -10.02
N LYS A 175 10.08 -1.01 -9.52
CA LYS A 175 10.95 -0.85 -8.35
C LYS A 175 10.11 -0.58 -7.10
N VAL A 176 9.03 0.19 -7.27
CA VAL A 176 8.04 0.49 -6.25
C VAL A 176 6.67 -0.01 -6.72
N LEU A 177 6.04 -0.82 -5.91
CA LEU A 177 4.72 -1.40 -6.15
C LEU A 177 3.70 -0.79 -5.19
N ILE A 178 2.76 -0.03 -5.71
CA ILE A 178 1.64 0.52 -4.95
C ILE A 178 0.46 -0.44 -5.09
N LEU A 179 -0.08 -0.88 -3.96
CA LEU A 179 -1.24 -1.77 -3.87
C LEU A 179 -2.37 -1.07 -3.13
N ASP A 180 -3.42 -0.70 -3.85
CA ASP A 180 -4.57 0.02 -3.31
C ASP A 180 -5.67 -0.96 -2.93
N GLU A 181 -5.87 -1.15 -1.62
CA GLU A 181 -6.86 -2.06 -1.03
C GLU A 181 -6.88 -3.48 -1.67
N PRO A 182 -5.72 -4.13 -1.87
CA PRO A 182 -5.63 -5.35 -2.68
C PRO A 182 -6.34 -6.56 -2.05
N THR A 183 -6.71 -6.48 -0.78
CA THR A 183 -7.43 -7.53 -0.04
C THR A 183 -8.89 -7.18 0.24
N ALA A 184 -9.36 -6.00 -0.20
CA ALA A 184 -10.76 -5.61 -0.06
C ALA A 184 -11.67 -6.57 -0.85
N ALA A 185 -12.81 -6.90 -0.30
CA ALA A 185 -13.78 -7.83 -0.88
C ALA A 185 -13.26 -9.26 -1.18
N LEU A 186 -12.12 -9.65 -0.60
CA LEU A 186 -11.58 -11.01 -0.68
C LEU A 186 -11.87 -11.81 0.60
N GLY A 187 -12.16 -13.10 0.45
CA GLY A 187 -12.24 -14.01 1.60
C GLY A 187 -10.85 -14.26 2.21
N VAL A 188 -10.83 -14.76 3.45
CA VAL A 188 -9.59 -14.96 4.25
C VAL A 188 -8.49 -15.73 3.48
N LYS A 189 -8.86 -16.82 2.80
CA LYS A 189 -7.91 -17.63 2.01
C LYS A 189 -7.30 -16.82 0.86
N GLN A 190 -8.11 -16.06 0.15
CA GLN A 190 -7.69 -15.24 -0.99
C GLN A 190 -6.80 -14.07 -0.53
N SER A 191 -7.16 -13.41 0.57
CA SER A 191 -6.33 -12.38 1.20
C SER A 191 -4.97 -12.93 1.60
N GLY A 192 -4.91 -14.11 2.21
CA GLY A 192 -3.65 -14.78 2.56
C GLY A 192 -2.75 -15.06 1.35
N VAL A 193 -3.36 -15.36 0.18
CA VAL A 193 -2.60 -15.51 -1.07
C VAL A 193 -1.99 -14.16 -1.46
N VAL A 194 -2.77 -13.08 -1.50
CA VAL A 194 -2.29 -11.73 -1.86
C VAL A 194 -1.18 -11.26 -0.90
N LEU A 195 -1.34 -11.45 0.41
CA LEU A 195 -0.32 -11.08 1.40
C LEU A 195 1.01 -11.81 1.17
N ARG A 196 0.99 -13.09 0.76
CA ARG A 196 2.22 -13.81 0.38
C ARG A 196 2.92 -13.15 -0.82
N TYR A 197 2.17 -12.65 -1.79
CA TYR A 197 2.77 -11.95 -2.94
C TYR A 197 3.39 -10.61 -2.56
N ILE A 198 2.82 -9.92 -1.59
CA ILE A 198 3.42 -8.71 -1.02
C ILE A 198 4.80 -9.05 -0.43
N ILE A 199 4.88 -10.14 0.36
CA ILE A 199 6.15 -10.61 0.94
C ILE A 199 7.15 -10.99 -0.16
N GLN A 200 6.71 -11.73 -1.19
CA GLN A 200 7.59 -12.12 -2.31
C GLN A 200 8.10 -10.91 -3.11
N ALA A 201 7.27 -9.90 -3.33
CA ALA A 201 7.70 -8.67 -3.97
C ALA A 201 8.77 -7.95 -3.14
N ARG A 202 8.58 -7.87 -1.81
CA ARG A 202 9.58 -7.35 -0.87
C ARG A 202 10.88 -8.15 -0.94
N GLU A 203 10.82 -9.49 -0.89
CA GLU A 203 12.00 -10.36 -0.95
C GLU A 203 12.78 -10.26 -2.26
N ARG A 204 12.12 -9.85 -3.34
CA ARG A 204 12.75 -9.51 -4.62
C ARG A 204 13.38 -8.11 -4.64
N GLY A 205 13.37 -7.39 -3.53
CA GLY A 205 13.98 -6.08 -3.38
C GLY A 205 13.09 -4.91 -3.79
N LEU A 206 11.80 -5.13 -4.10
CA LEU A 206 10.88 -4.03 -4.39
C LEU A 206 10.53 -3.26 -3.12
N GLY A 207 10.36 -1.94 -3.24
CA GLY A 207 9.64 -1.16 -2.25
C GLY A 207 8.13 -1.37 -2.45
N VAL A 208 7.41 -1.72 -1.41
CA VAL A 208 5.96 -1.94 -1.50
C VAL A 208 5.22 -0.91 -0.66
N ILE A 209 4.26 -0.21 -1.28
CA ILE A 209 3.29 0.63 -0.58
C ILE A 209 1.98 -0.15 -0.53
N PHE A 210 1.63 -0.65 0.65
CA PHE A 210 0.41 -1.40 0.88
C PHE A 210 -0.63 -0.50 1.57
N ILE A 211 -1.67 -0.13 0.83
CA ILE A 211 -2.74 0.71 1.34
C ILE A 211 -3.92 -0.16 1.75
N THR A 212 -4.37 0.01 2.98
CA THR A 212 -5.55 -0.69 3.48
C THR A 212 -6.15 0.04 4.69
N HIS A 213 -7.44 -0.21 4.93
CA HIS A 213 -8.11 0.18 6.17
C HIS A 213 -8.09 -0.98 7.21
N ASN A 214 -7.50 -2.13 6.88
CA ASN A 214 -7.49 -3.31 7.75
C ASN A 214 -6.11 -3.53 8.39
N PRO A 215 -5.92 -3.21 9.68
CA PRO A 215 -4.64 -3.39 10.38
C PRO A 215 -4.24 -4.87 10.51
N HIS A 216 -5.22 -5.80 10.55
CA HIS A 216 -4.94 -7.23 10.62
C HIS A 216 -4.30 -7.77 9.34
N HIS A 217 -4.55 -7.15 8.18
CA HIS A 217 -3.87 -7.49 6.93
C HIS A 217 -2.52 -6.77 6.80
N ALA A 218 -2.42 -5.54 7.30
CA ALA A 218 -1.20 -4.74 7.21
C ALA A 218 -0.09 -5.25 8.14
N TYR A 219 -0.41 -5.51 9.40
CA TYR A 219 0.58 -5.81 10.43
C TYR A 219 1.46 -7.04 10.15
N PRO A 220 0.93 -8.17 9.62
CA PRO A 220 1.76 -9.35 9.33
C PRO A 220 2.85 -9.09 8.28
N VAL A 221 2.62 -8.22 7.32
CA VAL A 221 3.49 -8.00 6.16
C VAL A 221 4.24 -6.68 6.20
N GLY A 222 3.75 -5.68 6.96
CA GLY A 222 4.32 -4.35 7.04
C GLY A 222 5.61 -4.30 7.83
N ASP A 223 6.54 -3.46 7.39
CA ASP A 223 7.76 -3.08 8.09
C ASP A 223 7.63 -1.67 8.69
N ARG A 224 6.88 -0.77 8.01
CA ARG A 224 6.54 0.58 8.47
C ARG A 224 5.05 0.85 8.31
N PHE A 225 4.50 1.70 9.18
CA PHE A 225 3.07 2.02 9.22
C PHE A 225 2.86 3.53 9.27
N LEU A 226 2.33 4.10 8.18
CA LEU A 226 1.88 5.48 8.11
C LEU A 226 0.37 5.52 8.37
N LEU A 227 -0.04 6.14 9.46
CA LEU A 227 -1.45 6.34 9.78
C LEU A 227 -1.90 7.71 9.28
N LEU A 228 -2.94 7.73 8.45
CA LEU A 228 -3.57 8.94 7.95
C LEU A 228 -4.95 9.11 8.57
N LYS A 229 -5.26 10.34 8.98
CA LYS A 229 -6.58 10.75 9.44
C LYS A 229 -6.90 12.15 8.92
N ARG A 230 -8.02 12.31 8.20
CA ARG A 230 -8.49 13.61 7.67
C ARG A 230 -7.39 14.41 6.94
N GLY A 231 -6.61 13.73 6.11
CA GLY A 231 -5.54 14.33 5.30
C GLY A 231 -4.23 14.64 6.05
N ARG A 232 -4.09 14.26 7.31
CA ARG A 232 -2.89 14.48 8.13
C ARG A 232 -2.29 13.17 8.59
N VAL A 233 -0.99 13.21 8.90
CA VAL A 233 -0.31 12.08 9.53
C VAL A 233 -0.68 12.05 11.01
N LEU A 234 -1.30 10.96 11.45
CA LEU A 234 -1.55 10.68 12.84
C LEU A 234 -0.32 10.06 13.52
N GLY A 235 0.43 9.25 12.78
CA GLY A 235 1.66 8.63 13.23
C GLY A 235 2.40 7.92 12.12
N TYR A 236 3.71 7.73 12.29
CA TYR A 236 4.58 6.97 11.40
C TYR A 236 5.50 6.11 12.25
N TYR A 237 5.32 4.80 12.19
CA TYR A 237 5.92 3.83 13.09
C TYR A 237 6.69 2.76 12.33
N GLN A 238 7.78 2.28 12.91
CA GLN A 238 8.38 1.00 12.53
C GLN A 238 7.65 -0.15 13.24
N LYS A 239 7.75 -1.35 12.71
CA LYS A 239 7.05 -2.53 13.25
C LYS A 239 7.38 -2.84 14.71
N ASN A 240 8.59 -2.51 15.16
CA ASN A 240 9.05 -2.70 16.53
C ASN A 240 8.59 -1.60 17.50
N GLU A 241 8.02 -0.50 16.99
CA GLU A 241 7.59 0.67 17.77
C GLU A 241 6.09 0.63 18.10
N VAL A 242 5.32 -0.25 17.45
CA VAL A 242 3.87 -0.31 17.59
C VAL A 242 3.38 -1.76 17.51
N THR A 243 2.41 -2.11 18.33
CA THR A 243 1.71 -3.39 18.29
C THR A 243 0.51 -3.32 17.33
N ARG A 244 0.01 -4.49 16.94
CA ARG A 244 -1.20 -4.58 16.10
C ARG A 244 -2.42 -3.94 16.80
N ASP A 245 -2.55 -4.16 18.10
CA ASP A 245 -3.69 -3.69 18.87
C ASP A 245 -3.65 -2.16 19.07
N GLU A 246 -2.45 -1.59 19.27
CA GLU A 246 -2.24 -0.14 19.24
C GLU A 246 -2.57 0.46 17.87
N LEU A 247 -2.14 -0.16 16.76
CA LEU A 247 -2.52 0.29 15.41
C LEU A 247 -4.03 0.28 15.21
N THR A 248 -4.70 -0.77 15.67
CA THR A 248 -6.16 -0.90 15.59
C THR A 248 -6.83 0.21 16.41
N GLY A 249 -6.34 0.47 17.61
CA GLY A 249 -6.82 1.54 18.48
C GLY A 249 -6.64 2.93 17.89
N LEU A 250 -5.46 3.22 17.34
CA LEU A 250 -5.19 4.50 16.68
C LEU A 250 -6.08 4.73 15.46
N MET A 251 -6.40 3.67 14.71
CA MET A 251 -7.30 3.74 13.56
C MET A 251 -8.75 3.93 13.96
N ALA A 252 -9.21 3.22 14.99
CA ALA A 252 -10.58 3.33 15.50
C ALA A 252 -10.92 4.72 16.07
N GLY A 253 -9.89 5.55 16.30
CA GLY A 253 -10.06 6.95 16.71
C GLY A 253 -10.81 7.07 18.02
N GLY A 254 -10.15 6.81 19.15
CA GLY A 254 -10.75 6.82 20.49
C GLY A 254 -11.72 7.98 20.76
N ALA A 255 -11.38 9.19 20.29
CA ALA A 255 -12.26 10.36 20.41
C ALA A 255 -13.57 10.25 19.59
N GLU A 256 -13.57 9.56 18.43
CA GLU A 256 -14.79 9.34 17.63
C GLU A 256 -15.68 8.26 18.26
N LEU A 257 -15.05 7.26 18.88
CA LEU A 257 -15.78 6.23 19.63
C LEU A 257 -16.40 6.82 20.93
N GLU A 258 -15.68 7.71 21.59
CA GLU A 258 -16.20 8.45 22.76
C GLU A 258 -17.37 9.38 22.36
N GLU A 259 -17.25 10.10 21.23
CA GLU A 259 -18.31 10.96 20.69
C GLU A 259 -19.54 10.12 20.28
N LEU A 260 -19.33 8.96 19.64
CA LEU A 260 -20.39 8.02 19.27
C LEU A 260 -21.07 7.41 20.51
N SER A 261 -20.30 7.05 21.54
CA SER A 261 -20.82 6.57 22.81
C SER A 261 -21.73 7.61 23.45
N HIS A 262 -21.25 8.86 23.53
CA HIS A 262 -22.02 9.97 24.09
C HIS A 262 -23.30 10.28 23.31
N GLU A 263 -23.28 10.14 21.97
CA GLU A 263 -24.44 10.34 21.12
C GLU A 263 -25.46 9.20 21.30
N LEU A 264 -24.99 7.96 21.45
CA LEU A 264 -25.83 6.80 21.76
C LEU A 264 -26.43 6.88 23.17
N GLU A 265 -25.70 7.35 24.17
CA GLU A 265 -26.22 7.58 25.52
C GLU A 265 -27.37 8.58 25.54
N SER A 266 -27.27 9.64 24.73
CA SER A 266 -28.31 10.67 24.62
C SER A 266 -29.64 10.15 24.02
N GLY A 267 -29.59 9.00 23.30
CA GLY A 267 -30.76 8.38 22.66
C GLY A 267 -31.67 7.57 23.60
N GLY A 268 -31.22 7.23 24.80
CA GLY A 268 -31.96 6.46 25.81
C GLY A 268 -32.29 5.01 25.43
N GLY A 269 -32.71 4.18 26.37
CA GLY A 269 -33.15 2.79 26.13
C GLY A 269 -32.06 1.88 25.57
N ALA A 270 -32.34 1.14 24.52
CA ALA A 270 -31.43 0.19 23.88
C ALA A 270 -30.14 0.87 23.30
N ALA A 271 -30.20 2.17 22.98
CA ALA A 271 -29.06 2.91 22.49
C ALA A 271 -28.04 3.18 23.62
N ALA A 272 -28.51 3.45 24.86
CA ALA A 272 -27.63 3.59 26.02
C ALA A 272 -26.96 2.27 26.40
N GLU A 273 -27.61 1.12 26.21
CA GLU A 273 -27.03 -0.19 26.43
C GLU A 273 -25.91 -0.49 25.41
N ALA A 274 -26.10 -0.07 24.16
CA ALA A 274 -25.06 -0.14 23.11
C ALA A 274 -23.89 0.78 23.39
N ALA A 275 -24.10 1.98 23.98
CA ALA A 275 -23.05 2.89 24.41
C ALA A 275 -22.12 2.24 25.46
N HIS A 276 -22.69 1.59 26.48
CA HIS A 276 -21.89 0.89 27.49
C HIS A 276 -21.04 -0.25 26.93
N VAL A 277 -21.51 -0.96 25.91
CA VAL A 277 -20.72 -1.98 25.20
C VAL A 277 -19.54 -1.32 24.47
N LEU A 278 -19.78 -0.21 23.80
CA LEU A 278 -18.76 0.56 23.09
C LEU A 278 -17.68 1.12 24.05
N GLU A 279 -18.08 1.66 25.19
CA GLU A 279 -17.16 2.13 26.24
C GLU A 279 -16.28 1.01 26.83
N ALA A 280 -16.86 -0.18 27.00
CA ALA A 280 -16.12 -1.34 27.46
C ALA A 280 -15.05 -1.76 26.42
N GLU A 281 -15.39 -1.77 25.12
CA GLU A 281 -14.45 -2.02 24.04
C GLU A 281 -13.35 -0.95 23.96
N VAL A 282 -13.67 0.33 24.07
CA VAL A 282 -12.71 1.45 24.10
C VAL A 282 -11.71 1.29 25.24
N LYS A 283 -12.21 0.88 26.42
CA LYS A 283 -11.39 0.67 27.62
C LYS A 283 -10.50 -0.58 27.51
N GLU A 284 -10.99 -1.63 26.87
CA GLU A 284 -10.26 -2.88 26.62
C GLU A 284 -9.14 -2.69 25.58
N LEU A 285 -9.36 -1.81 24.59
CA LEU A 285 -8.38 -1.41 23.58
C LEU A 285 -7.34 -0.38 24.10
N GLY A 286 -7.48 0.10 25.33
CA GLY A 286 -6.53 1.06 25.94
C GLY A 286 -6.52 2.46 25.29
N ILE A 287 -7.60 2.86 24.60
CA ILE A 287 -7.68 4.07 23.78
C ILE A 287 -8.06 5.33 24.61
N GLY A 288 -8.35 5.19 25.89
CA GLY A 288 -8.74 6.28 26.79
C GLY A 288 -7.56 6.73 27.64
N HIS A 289 -6.75 7.67 27.17
CA HIS A 289 -6.13 8.83 27.80
C HIS A 289 -4.97 9.34 26.94
N ALA A 290 -5.14 10.52 26.36
CA ALA A 290 -4.00 11.31 25.93
C ALA A 290 -3.25 11.78 27.19
N PRO A 291 -1.94 11.54 27.37
CA PRO A 291 -1.19 12.15 28.45
C PRO A 291 -0.93 13.62 28.11
N GLY A 292 -1.50 14.52 28.91
CA GLY A 292 -0.95 15.85 29.20
C GLY A 292 -1.30 16.95 28.20
N ALA A 293 -2.37 17.66 28.51
CA ALA A 293 -2.42 19.12 28.34
C ALA A 293 -2.47 19.71 29.74
N ASP A 294 -1.31 20.06 30.25
CA ASP A 294 -1.09 21.07 31.28
C ASP A 294 -0.16 22.15 30.70
#